data_4e8aeb553b49e70919dfc7d4d86e6ba0
#
_entry.id   4e8aeb553b49e70919dfc7d4d86e6ba0
#
_cell.length_a   1.000
_cell.length_b   1.000
_cell.length_c   1.000
_cell.angle_alpha   90.00
_cell.angle_beta   90.00
_cell.angle_gamma   90.00
#
_symmetry.space_group_name_H-M   'P 1'
#
loop_
_entity.id
_entity.type
_entity.pdbx_description
1 polymer ?
#
loop_
_entity_poly.entity_id
_entity_poly.type
_entity_poly.pdbx_seq_one_letter_code
_entity_poly.pdbx_strand_id
1 'polypeptide(L)'
;SVTFTLPSVEIMMFCGLMSLWMIFFPWAVSGFVIGIMWRWMFNGTSGVINDILMKMGIIKEAIGWLASKDTALYSCIAANVWYGVPFFTIMITAALRGVSEDLYEAANVDGANVFQKFFYITVPEIKSVLMLTVLLRCIWIFNFPDLIYSMTSGGPAGSSHIVTSYMMQLVQSLDYGLASAVGLLSIVFLMIIAAIYLIAMNHVNAED
;
A
#
# COMPACT_ATOMS: atom_id res chain seq x y z
N SER A 1 1.51 -34.88 37.30
CA SER A 1 0.91 -33.84 36.46
C SER A 1 2.02 -33.11 35.71
N VAL A 2 2.35 -33.59 34.53
CA VAL A 2 3.33 -32.96 33.64
C VAL A 2 2.55 -31.96 32.79
N THR A 3 2.86 -30.69 32.95
CA THR A 3 2.34 -29.57 32.15
C THR A 3 2.82 -29.69 30.70
N PHE A 4 1.98 -30.26 29.85
CA PHE A 4 2.23 -30.51 28.41
C PHE A 4 1.68 -29.35 27.55
N THR A 5 1.93 -28.09 27.93
CA THR A 5 1.36 -26.92 27.22
C THR A 5 2.37 -25.90 26.67
N LEU A 6 3.68 -26.07 26.91
CA LEU A 6 4.67 -25.08 26.55
C LEU A 6 5.10 -25.08 25.05
N PRO A 7 5.32 -26.25 24.39
CA PRO A 7 5.83 -26.18 23.00
C PRO A 7 4.82 -25.64 21.99
N SER A 8 3.53 -25.88 22.17
CA SER A 8 2.51 -25.41 21.24
C SER A 8 2.29 -23.89 21.32
N VAL A 9 2.33 -23.30 22.50
CA VAL A 9 2.20 -21.85 22.72
C VAL A 9 3.45 -21.14 22.22
N GLU A 10 4.64 -21.65 22.48
CA GLU A 10 5.89 -21.09 21.97
C GLU A 10 5.96 -21.13 20.44
N ILE A 11 5.55 -22.26 19.83
CA ILE A 11 5.48 -22.39 18.36
C ILE A 11 4.45 -21.41 17.78
N MET A 12 3.26 -21.27 18.38
CA MET A 12 2.26 -20.32 17.93
C MET A 12 2.74 -18.87 18.08
N MET A 13 3.39 -18.52 19.19
CA MET A 13 4.01 -17.21 19.39
C MET A 13 5.12 -16.96 18.36
N PHE A 14 5.97 -17.94 18.13
CA PHE A 14 7.07 -17.85 17.14
C PHE A 14 6.52 -17.68 15.71
N CYS A 15 5.52 -18.47 15.32
CA CYS A 15 4.84 -18.32 14.02
C CYS A 15 4.14 -16.95 13.90
N GLY A 16 3.51 -16.48 14.96
CA GLY A 16 2.88 -15.16 15.01
C GLY A 16 3.89 -14.02 14.88
N LEU A 17 5.03 -14.11 15.58
CA LEU A 17 6.12 -13.16 15.45
C LEU A 17 6.73 -13.18 14.05
N MET A 18 6.99 -14.38 13.51
CA MET A 18 7.53 -14.54 12.14
C MET A 18 6.59 -13.96 11.09
N SER A 19 5.29 -14.18 11.19
CA SER A 19 4.30 -13.59 10.27
C SER A 19 4.27 -12.07 10.36
N LEU A 20 4.36 -11.50 11.57
CA LEU A 20 4.48 -10.06 11.76
C LEU A 20 5.77 -9.52 11.11
N TRP A 21 6.92 -10.15 11.33
CA TRP A 21 8.17 -9.74 10.71
C TRP A 21 8.10 -9.75 9.18
N MET A 22 7.48 -10.77 8.57
CA MET A 22 7.29 -10.84 7.12
C MET A 22 6.42 -9.69 6.60
N ILE A 23 5.36 -9.33 7.34
CA ILE A 23 4.47 -8.24 6.95
C ILE A 23 5.17 -6.88 7.12
N PHE A 24 5.94 -6.69 8.20
CA PHE A 24 6.60 -5.41 8.50
C PHE A 24 7.93 -5.20 7.77
N PHE A 25 8.54 -6.26 7.24
CA PHE A 25 9.82 -6.18 6.54
C PHE A 25 9.89 -5.08 5.47
N PRO A 26 8.86 -4.87 4.61
CA PRO A 26 8.89 -3.80 3.63
C PRO A 26 9.10 -2.41 4.24
N TRP A 27 8.57 -2.18 5.42
CA TRP A 27 8.65 -0.89 6.10
C TRP A 27 9.99 -0.66 6.83
N ALA A 28 10.69 -1.73 7.16
CA ALA A 28 12.02 -1.65 7.76
C ALA A 28 13.11 -1.19 6.77
N VAL A 29 12.79 -1.21 5.47
CA VAL A 29 13.72 -0.90 4.38
C VAL A 29 13.34 0.42 3.72
N SER A 30 14.35 1.24 3.37
CA SER A 30 14.12 2.49 2.64
C SER A 30 13.38 2.25 1.31
N GLY A 31 12.44 3.12 0.96
CA GLY A 31 11.70 3.06 -0.31
C GLY A 31 12.61 3.06 -1.54
N PHE A 32 13.76 3.74 -1.46
CA PHE A 32 14.77 3.73 -2.51
C PHE A 32 15.35 2.33 -2.74
N VAL A 33 15.72 1.62 -1.67
CA VAL A 33 16.24 0.24 -1.74
C VAL A 33 15.17 -0.72 -2.24
N ILE A 34 13.94 -0.57 -1.77
CA ILE A 34 12.79 -1.34 -2.27
C ILE A 34 12.60 -1.12 -3.77
N GLY A 35 12.69 0.12 -4.24
CA GLY A 35 12.59 0.42 -5.66
C GLY A 35 13.68 -0.25 -6.50
N ILE A 36 14.93 -0.28 -6.01
CA ILE A 36 16.02 -1.01 -6.67
C ILE A 36 15.72 -2.52 -6.71
N MET A 37 15.26 -3.08 -5.60
CA MET A 37 14.87 -4.51 -5.54
C MET A 37 13.79 -4.83 -6.58
N TRP A 38 12.72 -4.05 -6.62
CA TRP A 38 11.64 -4.24 -7.59
C TRP A 38 12.10 -4.00 -9.04
N ARG A 39 13.03 -3.06 -9.28
CA ARG A 39 13.67 -2.87 -10.59
C ARG A 39 14.36 -4.14 -11.08
N TRP A 40 15.05 -4.86 -10.18
CA TRP A 40 15.65 -6.15 -10.49
C TRP A 40 14.61 -7.24 -10.73
N MET A 41 13.56 -7.30 -9.93
CA MET A 41 12.47 -8.26 -10.10
C MET A 41 11.73 -8.08 -11.45
N PHE A 42 11.54 -6.83 -11.89
CA PHE A 42 10.91 -6.48 -13.16
C PHE A 42 11.92 -6.40 -14.35
N ASN A 43 13.14 -6.87 -14.18
CA ASN A 43 14.11 -6.87 -15.28
C ASN A 43 13.60 -7.72 -16.44
N GLY A 44 13.68 -7.17 -17.68
CA GLY A 44 13.15 -7.83 -18.86
C GLY A 44 13.88 -9.13 -19.25
N THR A 45 15.16 -9.26 -18.91
CA THR A 45 15.97 -10.43 -19.34
C THR A 45 16.18 -11.45 -18.23
N SER A 46 16.41 -11.01 -16.98
CA SER A 46 16.78 -11.86 -15.84
C SER A 46 15.85 -11.72 -14.65
N GLY A 47 14.72 -11.01 -14.82
CA GLY A 47 13.78 -10.71 -13.73
C GLY A 47 12.99 -11.95 -13.28
N VAL A 48 12.89 -12.11 -11.96
CA VAL A 48 12.17 -13.23 -11.33
C VAL A 48 10.70 -13.26 -11.73
N ILE A 49 10.07 -12.10 -11.96
CA ILE A 49 8.66 -12.03 -12.35
C ILE A 49 8.44 -12.66 -13.71
N ASN A 50 9.30 -12.40 -14.71
CA ASN A 50 9.22 -13.04 -16.01
C ASN A 50 9.42 -14.56 -15.88
N ASP A 51 10.39 -15.00 -15.08
CA ASP A 51 10.66 -16.43 -14.88
C ASP A 51 9.45 -17.17 -14.28
N ILE A 52 8.83 -16.61 -13.25
CA ILE A 52 7.62 -17.15 -12.64
C ILE A 52 6.47 -17.20 -13.64
N LEU A 53 6.17 -16.11 -14.34
CA LEU A 53 5.05 -16.03 -15.28
C LEU A 53 5.22 -16.96 -16.48
N MET A 54 6.45 -17.14 -16.97
CA MET A 54 6.77 -18.10 -18.03
C MET A 54 6.60 -19.53 -17.54
N LYS A 55 7.09 -19.88 -16.35
CA LYS A 55 6.92 -21.21 -15.75
C LYS A 55 5.46 -21.55 -15.48
N MET A 56 4.63 -20.56 -15.14
CA MET A 56 3.19 -20.73 -14.99
C MET A 56 2.44 -20.79 -16.34
N GLY A 57 3.11 -20.56 -17.45
CA GLY A 57 2.51 -20.55 -18.79
C GLY A 57 1.62 -19.34 -19.08
N ILE A 58 1.70 -18.29 -18.25
CA ILE A 58 0.89 -17.06 -18.40
C ILE A 58 1.44 -16.18 -19.53
N ILE A 59 2.76 -16.10 -19.68
CA ILE A 59 3.44 -15.42 -20.77
C ILE A 59 4.33 -16.39 -21.53
N LYS A 60 4.47 -16.17 -22.83
CA LYS A 60 5.31 -16.99 -23.72
C LYS A 60 6.71 -16.41 -23.89
N GLU A 61 6.84 -15.11 -23.77
CA GLU A 61 8.09 -14.38 -23.94
C GLU A 61 8.29 -13.40 -22.79
N ALA A 62 9.54 -13.07 -22.49
CA ALA A 62 9.89 -12.14 -21.45
C ALA A 62 9.42 -10.71 -21.79
N ILE A 63 8.76 -10.06 -20.87
CA ILE A 63 8.22 -8.71 -21.01
C ILE A 63 9.21 -7.70 -20.44
N GLY A 64 9.47 -6.64 -21.19
CA GLY A 64 10.26 -5.49 -20.74
C GLY A 64 9.42 -4.52 -19.90
N TRP A 65 9.03 -4.94 -18.71
CA TRP A 65 8.08 -4.24 -17.82
C TRP A 65 8.37 -2.76 -17.65
N LEU A 66 9.63 -2.40 -17.38
CA LEU A 66 10.06 -1.03 -17.13
C LEU A 66 10.53 -0.30 -18.41
N ALA A 67 10.64 -1.00 -19.53
CA ALA A 67 11.06 -0.46 -20.81
C ALA A 67 9.89 -0.03 -21.70
N SER A 68 8.68 -0.52 -21.43
CA SER A 68 7.46 -0.15 -22.16
C SER A 68 6.70 0.97 -21.46
N LYS A 69 6.19 1.94 -22.24
CA LYS A 69 5.33 3.02 -21.74
C LYS A 69 4.05 2.51 -21.10
N ASP A 70 3.53 1.39 -21.61
CA ASP A 70 2.26 0.82 -21.18
C ASP A 70 2.37 0.06 -19.85
N THR A 71 3.54 -0.46 -19.51
CA THR A 71 3.73 -1.32 -18.34
C THR A 71 4.54 -0.68 -17.23
N ALA A 72 5.37 0.33 -17.50
CA ALA A 72 6.29 0.91 -16.53
C ALA A 72 5.56 1.49 -15.30
N LEU A 73 4.49 2.27 -15.51
CA LEU A 73 3.71 2.85 -14.42
C LEU A 73 3.02 1.76 -13.60
N TYR A 74 2.43 0.75 -14.23
CA TYR A 74 1.77 -0.36 -13.53
C TYR A 74 2.74 -1.19 -12.70
N SER A 75 3.97 -1.37 -13.19
CA SER A 75 5.04 -2.02 -12.42
C SER A 75 5.41 -1.22 -11.17
N CYS A 76 5.49 0.11 -11.27
CA CYS A 76 5.70 0.99 -10.13
C CYS A 76 4.52 0.94 -9.14
N ILE A 77 3.28 0.90 -9.65
CA ILE A 77 2.07 0.76 -8.84
C ILE A 77 2.10 -0.55 -8.06
N ALA A 78 2.43 -1.68 -8.72
CA ALA A 78 2.52 -2.98 -8.05
C ALA A 78 3.53 -2.99 -6.90
N ALA A 79 4.72 -2.42 -7.12
CA ALA A 79 5.73 -2.27 -6.09
C ALA A 79 5.25 -1.37 -4.92
N ASN A 80 4.56 -0.26 -5.24
CA ASN A 80 4.06 0.67 -4.23
C ASN A 80 2.88 0.07 -3.42
N VAL A 81 2.01 -0.72 -4.06
CA VAL A 81 0.94 -1.46 -3.37
C VAL A 81 1.57 -2.43 -2.36
N TRP A 82 2.54 -3.23 -2.78
CA TRP A 82 3.23 -4.16 -1.90
C TRP A 82 3.91 -3.44 -0.71
N TYR A 83 4.57 -2.32 -0.97
CA TYR A 83 5.17 -1.48 0.07
C TYR A 83 4.14 -0.89 1.05
N GLY A 84 2.90 -0.71 0.60
CA GLY A 84 1.79 -0.19 1.41
C GLY A 84 1.12 -1.20 2.32
N VAL A 85 1.24 -2.51 2.04
CA VAL A 85 0.55 -3.59 2.77
C VAL A 85 0.74 -3.50 4.28
N PRO A 86 1.97 -3.32 4.83
CA PRO A 86 2.16 -3.25 6.28
C PRO A 86 1.31 -2.16 6.94
N PHE A 87 1.25 -0.97 6.34
CA PHE A 87 0.50 0.15 6.88
C PHE A 87 -0.99 -0.18 7.02
N PHE A 88 -1.60 -0.67 5.93
CA PHE A 88 -3.01 -1.09 5.96
C PHE A 88 -3.25 -2.23 6.95
N THR A 89 -2.33 -3.18 7.03
CA THR A 89 -2.43 -4.31 7.98
C THR A 89 -2.47 -3.82 9.42
N ILE A 90 -1.60 -2.88 9.80
CA ILE A 90 -1.59 -2.31 11.16
C ILE A 90 -2.89 -1.58 11.44
N MET A 91 -3.28 -0.66 10.56
CA MET A 91 -4.44 0.21 10.78
C MET A 91 -5.73 -0.60 10.85
N ILE A 92 -5.91 -1.56 9.93
CA ILE A 92 -7.10 -2.42 9.92
C ILE A 92 -7.11 -3.35 11.15
N THR A 93 -5.97 -3.96 11.51
CA THR A 93 -5.90 -4.83 12.68
C THR A 93 -6.19 -4.06 13.97
N ALA A 94 -5.68 -2.84 14.10
CA ALA A 94 -5.97 -1.99 15.26
C ALA A 94 -7.46 -1.62 15.32
N ALA A 95 -8.06 -1.25 14.18
CA ALA A 95 -9.48 -0.93 14.10
C ALA A 95 -10.37 -2.13 14.46
N LEU A 96 -10.05 -3.32 13.95
CA LEU A 96 -10.79 -4.56 14.23
C LEU A 96 -10.76 -4.93 15.72
N ARG A 97 -9.67 -4.64 16.43
CA ARG A 97 -9.59 -4.87 17.89
C ARG A 97 -10.45 -3.90 18.70
N GLY A 98 -10.87 -2.80 18.10
CA GLY A 98 -11.78 -1.84 18.73
C GLY A 98 -13.26 -2.21 18.62
N VAL A 99 -13.61 -3.15 17.76
CA VAL A 99 -15.01 -3.60 17.56
C VAL A 99 -15.41 -4.45 18.76
N SER A 100 -16.58 -4.15 19.38
CA SER A 100 -17.08 -4.89 20.52
C SER A 100 -17.45 -6.33 20.14
N GLU A 101 -17.06 -7.30 20.98
CA GLU A 101 -17.44 -8.70 20.83
C GLU A 101 -18.97 -8.89 20.99
N ASP A 102 -19.61 -8.07 21.79
CA ASP A 102 -21.08 -8.13 22.03
C ASP A 102 -21.88 -7.99 20.73
N LEU A 103 -21.38 -7.18 19.77
CA LEU A 103 -22.03 -7.04 18.46
C LEU A 103 -22.01 -8.35 17.66
N TYR A 104 -20.92 -9.08 17.74
CA TYR A 104 -20.79 -10.38 17.07
C TYR A 104 -21.60 -11.47 17.78
N GLU A 105 -21.69 -11.41 19.12
CA GLU A 105 -22.52 -12.34 19.90
C GLU A 105 -24.01 -12.14 19.62
N ALA A 106 -24.49 -10.88 19.61
CA ALA A 106 -25.85 -10.56 19.24
C ALA A 106 -26.19 -11.05 17.81
N ALA A 107 -25.31 -10.79 16.86
CA ALA A 107 -25.47 -11.26 15.48
C ALA A 107 -25.45 -12.80 15.34
N ASN A 108 -24.73 -13.50 16.25
CA ASN A 108 -24.78 -14.97 16.30
C ASN A 108 -26.14 -15.47 16.75
N VAL A 109 -26.75 -14.82 17.75
CA VAL A 109 -28.10 -15.15 18.24
C VAL A 109 -29.14 -14.92 17.15
N ASP A 110 -28.98 -13.85 16.35
CA ASP A 110 -29.85 -13.53 15.21
C ASP A 110 -29.61 -14.44 13.98
N GLY A 111 -28.65 -15.37 14.04
CA GLY A 111 -28.35 -16.33 12.96
C GLY A 111 -27.61 -15.71 11.77
N ALA A 112 -26.96 -14.54 11.95
CA ALA A 112 -26.21 -13.88 10.88
C ALA A 112 -25.00 -14.73 10.43
N ASN A 113 -24.86 -14.89 9.12
CA ASN A 113 -23.70 -15.57 8.55
C ASN A 113 -22.44 -14.68 8.54
N VAL A 114 -21.27 -15.27 8.20
CA VAL A 114 -19.97 -14.56 8.21
C VAL A 114 -19.97 -13.34 7.29
N PHE A 115 -20.59 -13.44 6.11
CA PHE A 115 -20.65 -12.32 5.16
C PHE A 115 -21.54 -11.19 5.69
N GLN A 116 -22.67 -11.52 6.31
CA GLN A 116 -23.55 -10.54 6.93
C GLN A 116 -22.83 -9.80 8.06
N LYS A 117 -22.15 -10.50 8.97
CA LYS A 117 -21.34 -9.87 10.02
C LYS A 117 -20.24 -8.97 9.46
N PHE A 118 -19.58 -9.42 8.38
CA PHE A 118 -18.53 -8.61 7.75
C PHE A 118 -19.07 -7.30 7.18
N PHE A 119 -20.16 -7.35 6.39
CA PHE A 119 -20.67 -6.16 5.71
C PHE A 119 -21.55 -5.26 6.59
N TYR A 120 -22.26 -5.81 7.57
CA TYR A 120 -23.20 -5.05 8.41
C TYR A 120 -22.65 -4.67 9.78
N ILE A 121 -21.56 -5.29 10.26
CA ILE A 121 -20.95 -4.97 11.55
C ILE A 121 -19.51 -4.52 11.32
N THR A 122 -18.65 -5.41 10.81
CA THR A 122 -17.22 -5.15 10.74
C THR A 122 -16.89 -3.92 9.89
N VAL A 123 -17.38 -3.86 8.65
CA VAL A 123 -17.06 -2.77 7.72
C VAL A 123 -17.60 -1.42 8.22
N PRO A 124 -18.86 -1.28 8.69
CA PRO A 124 -19.33 -0.04 9.26
C PRO A 124 -18.52 0.44 10.47
N GLU A 125 -18.25 -0.44 11.43
CA GLU A 125 -17.49 -0.09 12.64
C GLU A 125 -16.07 0.42 12.35
N ILE A 126 -15.37 -0.15 11.38
CA ILE A 126 -14.00 0.27 11.04
C ILE A 126 -13.97 1.35 9.94
N LYS A 127 -15.11 1.78 9.41
CA LYS A 127 -15.24 2.68 8.25
C LYS A 127 -14.44 3.97 8.43
N SER A 128 -14.58 4.63 9.58
CA SER A 128 -13.87 5.89 9.88
C SER A 128 -12.35 5.71 9.84
N VAL A 129 -11.83 4.61 10.40
CA VAL A 129 -10.40 4.30 10.39
C VAL A 129 -9.93 3.95 8.97
N LEU A 130 -10.73 3.20 8.21
CA LEU A 130 -10.42 2.90 6.81
C LEU A 130 -10.32 4.17 5.96
N MET A 131 -11.29 5.07 6.11
CA MET A 131 -11.28 6.36 5.42
C MET A 131 -10.03 7.16 5.77
N LEU A 132 -9.70 7.31 7.05
CA LEU A 132 -8.49 8.01 7.48
C LEU A 132 -7.22 7.37 6.93
N THR A 133 -7.15 6.03 6.94
CA THR A 133 -6.01 5.26 6.42
C THR A 133 -5.79 5.52 4.93
N VAL A 134 -6.87 5.53 4.14
CA VAL A 134 -6.81 5.84 2.71
C VAL A 134 -6.33 7.27 2.47
N LEU A 135 -6.84 8.26 3.21
CA LEU A 135 -6.39 9.64 3.11
C LEU A 135 -4.89 9.78 3.38
N LEU A 136 -4.42 9.23 4.50
CA LEU A 136 -2.99 9.26 4.85
C LEU A 136 -2.14 8.60 3.78
N ARG A 137 -2.59 7.49 3.22
CA ARG A 137 -1.86 6.81 2.14
C ARG A 137 -1.82 7.63 0.86
N CYS A 138 -2.91 8.30 0.49
CA CYS A 138 -2.93 9.21 -0.65
C CYS A 138 -1.91 10.34 -0.48
N ILE A 139 -1.87 10.98 0.69
CA ILE A 139 -0.90 12.04 1.00
C ILE A 139 0.53 11.50 0.92
N TRP A 140 0.79 10.30 1.45
CA TRP A 140 2.12 9.69 1.41
C TRP A 140 2.59 9.37 0.00
N ILE A 141 1.74 8.78 -0.84
CA ILE A 141 2.08 8.47 -2.23
C ILE A 141 2.48 9.75 -2.98
N PHE A 142 1.78 10.86 -2.73
CA PHE A 142 2.12 12.14 -3.32
C PHE A 142 3.48 12.68 -2.86
N ASN A 143 3.90 12.41 -1.63
CA ASN A 143 5.14 12.96 -1.05
C ASN A 143 6.34 12.01 -1.08
N PHE A 144 6.20 10.81 -1.68
CA PHE A 144 7.23 9.77 -1.62
C PHE A 144 7.65 9.27 -3.01
N PRO A 145 8.47 10.06 -3.75
CA PRO A 145 8.90 9.70 -5.10
C PRO A 145 9.98 8.62 -5.14
N ASP A 146 10.65 8.32 -4.03
CA ASP A 146 11.89 7.54 -3.97
C ASP A 146 11.78 6.17 -4.65
N LEU A 147 10.67 5.45 -4.41
CA LEU A 147 10.44 4.14 -4.98
C LEU A 147 10.32 4.23 -6.50
N ILE A 148 9.47 5.13 -7.02
CA ILE A 148 9.27 5.29 -8.46
C ILE A 148 10.53 5.80 -9.13
N TYR A 149 11.19 6.78 -8.50
CA TYR A 149 12.41 7.35 -9.03
C TYR A 149 13.54 6.31 -9.12
N SER A 150 13.72 5.45 -8.11
CA SER A 150 14.73 4.38 -8.12
C SER A 150 14.40 3.24 -9.11
N MET A 151 13.10 3.01 -9.41
CA MET A 151 12.70 2.00 -10.39
C MET A 151 12.92 2.45 -11.83
N THR A 152 12.45 3.64 -12.20
CA THR A 152 12.33 4.07 -13.61
C THR A 152 12.89 5.46 -13.87
N SER A 153 13.16 6.26 -12.84
CA SER A 153 13.49 7.70 -12.95
C SER A 153 12.44 8.46 -13.80
N GLY A 154 11.18 7.99 -13.78
CA GLY A 154 10.10 8.56 -14.59
C GLY A 154 9.99 8.02 -16.02
N GLY A 155 10.93 7.15 -16.46
CA GLY A 155 10.96 6.58 -17.82
C GLY A 155 9.96 5.43 -18.04
N PRO A 156 9.84 4.97 -19.30
CA PRO A 156 10.37 5.56 -20.52
C PRO A 156 9.59 6.82 -20.97
N ALA A 157 10.30 7.80 -21.48
CA ALA A 157 9.73 9.04 -22.03
C ALA A 157 8.70 9.74 -21.11
N GLY A 158 8.93 9.75 -19.80
CA GLY A 158 8.05 10.39 -18.81
C GLY A 158 6.79 9.60 -18.44
N SER A 159 6.59 8.40 -18.99
CA SER A 159 5.32 7.65 -18.82
C SER A 159 5.06 7.13 -17.39
N SER A 160 6.07 7.04 -16.55
CA SER A 160 5.95 6.61 -15.16
C SER A 160 6.16 7.72 -14.14
N HIS A 161 6.22 8.99 -14.59
CA HIS A 161 6.28 10.10 -13.65
C HIS A 161 4.99 10.24 -12.83
N ILE A 162 5.17 10.44 -11.55
CA ILE A 162 4.19 11.11 -10.68
C ILE A 162 4.66 12.55 -10.45
N VAL A 163 3.79 13.39 -9.91
CA VAL A 163 4.06 14.83 -9.74
C VAL A 163 5.38 15.07 -8.99
N THR A 164 5.62 14.37 -7.89
CA THR A 164 6.82 14.53 -7.08
C THR A 164 8.09 13.97 -7.75
N SER A 165 8.00 12.89 -8.52
CA SER A 165 9.17 12.39 -9.28
C SER A 165 9.52 13.32 -10.43
N TYR A 166 8.53 13.96 -11.06
CA TYR A 166 8.74 15.00 -12.06
C TYR A 166 9.40 16.25 -11.44
N MET A 167 8.90 16.68 -10.28
CA MET A 167 9.51 17.79 -9.53
C MET A 167 10.99 17.49 -9.20
N MET A 168 11.31 16.26 -8.79
CA MET A 168 12.68 15.84 -8.53
C MET A 168 13.57 15.89 -9.78
N GLN A 169 13.03 15.52 -10.93
CA GLN A 169 13.73 15.66 -12.23
C GLN A 169 14.03 17.13 -12.55
N LEU A 170 13.06 18.03 -12.34
CA LEU A 170 13.23 19.47 -12.57
C LEU A 170 14.34 20.05 -11.67
N VAL A 171 14.38 19.65 -10.40
CA VAL A 171 15.45 20.04 -9.47
C VAL A 171 16.83 19.59 -9.99
N GLN A 172 16.93 18.36 -10.50
CA GLN A 172 18.18 17.85 -11.07
C GLN A 172 18.58 18.56 -12.37
N SER A 173 17.60 19.06 -13.14
CA SER A 173 17.82 19.89 -14.31
C SER A 173 18.14 21.36 -13.98
N LEU A 174 18.24 21.70 -12.68
CA LEU A 174 18.46 23.05 -12.16
C LEU A 174 17.33 24.04 -12.47
N ASP A 175 16.17 23.55 -12.90
CA ASP A 175 14.95 24.36 -13.12
C ASP A 175 14.14 24.50 -11.81
N TYR A 176 14.71 25.24 -10.86
CA TYR A 176 14.11 25.45 -9.56
C TYR A 176 12.79 26.25 -9.62
N GLY A 177 12.65 27.13 -10.63
CA GLY A 177 11.46 27.92 -10.80
C GLY A 177 10.23 27.06 -11.12
N LEU A 178 10.35 26.20 -12.11
CA LEU A 178 9.29 25.27 -12.47
C LEU A 178 9.05 24.20 -11.40
N ALA A 179 10.14 23.69 -10.78
CA ALA A 179 10.03 22.73 -9.68
C ALA A 179 9.21 23.30 -8.51
N SER A 180 9.47 24.56 -8.13
CA SER A 180 8.74 25.24 -7.06
C SER A 180 7.28 25.49 -7.42
N ALA A 181 6.99 25.86 -8.67
CA ALA A 181 5.62 26.04 -9.16
C ALA A 181 4.82 24.73 -9.10
N VAL A 182 5.40 23.62 -9.57
CA VAL A 182 4.80 22.29 -9.49
C VAL A 182 4.59 21.86 -8.03
N GLY A 183 5.56 22.13 -7.14
CA GLY A 183 5.44 21.88 -5.72
C GLY A 183 4.28 22.65 -5.07
N LEU A 184 4.14 23.93 -5.38
CA LEU A 184 3.05 24.77 -4.88
C LEU A 184 1.68 24.26 -5.35
N LEU A 185 1.54 23.95 -6.63
CA LEU A 185 0.31 23.37 -7.18
C LEU A 185 -0.03 22.02 -6.52
N SER A 186 0.98 21.20 -6.22
CA SER A 186 0.78 19.93 -5.53
C SER A 186 0.24 20.11 -4.11
N ILE A 187 0.75 21.11 -3.38
CA ILE A 187 0.26 21.44 -2.04
C ILE A 187 -1.20 21.89 -2.09
N VAL A 188 -1.54 22.80 -3.01
CA VAL A 188 -2.92 23.27 -3.20
C VAL A 188 -3.85 22.10 -3.53
N PHE A 189 -3.44 21.23 -4.43
CA PHE A 189 -4.23 20.05 -4.82
C PHE A 189 -4.45 19.10 -3.63
N LEU A 190 -3.41 18.81 -2.84
CA LEU A 190 -3.52 17.98 -1.63
C LEU A 190 -4.41 18.61 -0.56
N MET A 191 -4.35 19.94 -0.38
CA MET A 191 -5.25 20.65 0.54
C MET A 191 -6.72 20.53 0.11
N ILE A 192 -6.99 20.62 -1.19
CA ILE A 192 -8.36 20.46 -1.71
C ILE A 192 -8.85 19.03 -1.46
N ILE A 193 -8.03 18.01 -1.77
CA ILE A 193 -8.37 16.60 -1.52
C ILE A 193 -8.64 16.38 -0.02
N ALA A 194 -7.76 16.87 0.85
CA ALA A 194 -7.91 16.73 2.29
C ALA A 194 -9.19 17.41 2.79
N ALA A 195 -9.51 18.61 2.31
CA ALA A 195 -10.73 19.33 2.68
C ALA A 195 -11.98 18.58 2.25
N ILE A 196 -12.05 18.12 0.99
CA ILE A 196 -13.19 17.33 0.49
C ILE A 196 -13.35 16.05 1.33
N TYR A 197 -12.25 15.40 1.63
CA TYR A 197 -12.26 14.16 2.40
C TYR A 197 -12.73 14.36 3.84
N LEU A 198 -12.26 15.40 4.52
CA LEU A 198 -12.69 15.73 5.88
C LEU A 198 -14.19 16.11 5.93
N ILE A 199 -14.70 16.83 4.93
CA ILE A 199 -16.12 17.12 4.81
C ILE A 199 -16.91 15.81 4.65
N ALA A 200 -16.49 14.92 3.77
CA ALA A 200 -17.14 13.63 3.57
C ALA A 200 -17.13 12.78 4.85
N MET A 201 -16.01 12.76 5.59
CA MET A 201 -15.88 12.03 6.84
C MET A 201 -16.81 12.60 7.94
N ASN A 202 -16.94 13.92 8.01
CA ASN A 202 -17.86 14.53 8.98
C ASN A 202 -19.33 14.19 8.69
N HIS A 203 -19.74 14.08 7.42
CA HIS A 203 -21.08 13.60 7.08
C HIS A 203 -21.31 12.15 7.50
N VAL A 204 -20.33 11.30 7.29
CA VAL A 204 -20.39 9.88 7.68
C VAL A 204 -20.54 9.72 9.19
N ASN A 205 -19.73 10.45 9.98
CA ASN A 205 -19.78 10.38 11.45
C ASN A 205 -21.00 11.11 12.06
N ALA A 206 -21.76 11.87 11.29
CA ALA A 206 -22.99 12.53 11.75
C ALA A 206 -24.24 11.67 11.51
N GLU A 207 -24.13 10.60 10.74
CA GLU A 207 -25.21 9.65 10.46
C GLU A 207 -25.18 8.43 11.42
N ASP A 208 -24.06 8.22 12.15
CA ASP A 208 -23.88 7.23 13.22
C ASP A 208 -24.21 7.86 14.60
#